data_b1623766b3e4d483b3aa7e4a5e2d90dc
#
_entry.id   b1623766b3e4d483b3aa7e4a5e2d90dc
#
_cell.length_a   1.000
_cell.length_b   1.000
_cell.length_c   1.000
_cell.angle_alpha   90.00
_cell.angle_beta   90.00
_cell.angle_gamma   90.00
#
_symmetry.space_group_name_H-M   'P 1'
#
loop_
_entity.id
_entity.type
_entity.pdbx_description
1 polymer ?
#
loop_
_entity_poly.entity_id
_entity_poly.type
_entity_poly.pdbx_seq_one_letter_code
_entity_poly.pdbx_strand_id
1 'polypeptide(L)'
;MTVLLVGDKMEKLVKIGILLDFYGKLLSVKQYQIMELYYLNDFSLSEIGEELGISRQSVFDTIKRSEEKLNSFENELGLVDKFYSSQDTIRDIREIAAEIYEIGKCEANKEIMDKAIGIEERISKILF
;
A
#
# COMPACT_ATOMS: atom_id res chain seq x y z
N MET A 1 -1.77 13.31 -1.13
CA MET A 1 -2.51 12.34 -0.32
C MET A 1 -3.31 13.05 0.75
N THR A 2 -4.56 12.75 0.84
CA THR A 2 -5.42 13.38 1.83
C THR A 2 -5.03 12.93 3.23
N VAL A 3 -4.75 13.88 4.10
CA VAL A 3 -4.43 13.59 5.48
C VAL A 3 -5.70 13.09 6.17
N LEU A 4 -5.60 11.93 6.79
CA LEU A 4 -6.71 11.40 7.58
C LEU A 4 -6.86 12.21 8.86
N LEU A 5 -8.09 12.55 9.16
CA LEU A 5 -8.42 13.35 10.33
C LEU A 5 -8.47 12.56 11.64
N VAL A 6 -8.08 11.31 11.60
CA VAL A 6 -7.87 10.51 12.80
C VAL A 6 -6.49 10.83 13.33
N GLY A 7 -6.33 10.95 14.59
CA GLY A 7 -5.12 11.44 15.24
C GLY A 7 -3.81 10.93 14.66
N ASP A 8 -2.74 11.67 14.88
CA ASP A 8 -1.40 11.42 14.35
C ASP A 8 -0.92 9.97 14.47
N LYS A 9 -1.30 9.31 15.54
CA LYS A 9 -0.89 7.93 15.81
C LYS A 9 -1.49 6.95 14.81
N MET A 10 -2.78 7.10 14.49
CA MET A 10 -3.48 6.27 13.52
C MET A 10 -2.94 6.53 12.10
N GLU A 11 -2.70 7.78 11.78
CA GLU A 11 -2.13 8.17 10.50
C GLU A 11 -0.75 7.57 10.30
N LYS A 12 0.10 7.62 11.32
CA LYS A 12 1.43 7.03 11.29
C LYS A 12 1.37 5.52 11.11
N LEU A 13 0.45 4.85 11.81
CA LEU A 13 0.27 3.40 11.73
C LEU A 13 -0.06 2.98 10.30
N VAL A 14 -1.02 3.67 9.68
CA VAL A 14 -1.43 3.40 8.29
C VAL A 14 -0.27 3.66 7.33
N LYS A 15 0.41 4.78 7.49
CA LYS A 15 1.53 5.16 6.62
C LYS A 15 2.66 4.13 6.67
N ILE A 16 3.08 3.74 7.86
CA ILE A 16 4.17 2.76 8.02
C ILE A 16 3.73 1.40 7.48
N GLY A 17 2.48 1.01 7.70
CA GLY A 17 1.94 -0.24 7.13
C GLY A 17 2.07 -0.28 5.62
N ILE A 18 1.74 0.81 4.94
CA ILE A 18 1.86 0.93 3.49
C ILE A 18 3.33 0.85 3.06
N LEU A 19 4.21 1.57 3.75
CA LEU A 19 5.63 1.54 3.45
C LEU A 19 6.23 0.15 3.64
N LEU A 20 5.78 -0.59 4.64
CA LEU A 20 6.20 -1.99 4.86
C LEU A 20 5.74 -2.90 3.71
N ASP A 21 4.53 -2.70 3.21
CA ASP A 21 4.03 -3.48 2.08
C ASP A 21 4.89 -3.27 0.83
N PHE A 22 5.31 -2.03 0.58
CA PHE A 22 6.10 -1.71 -0.61
C PHE A 22 7.59 -2.00 -0.44
N TYR A 23 8.16 -1.66 0.71
CA TYR A 23 9.60 -1.65 0.91
C TYR A 23 10.11 -2.58 2.01
N GLY A 24 9.22 -3.31 2.67
CA GLY A 24 9.60 -4.15 3.81
C GLY A 24 10.70 -5.15 3.48
N LYS A 25 10.69 -5.70 2.27
CA LYS A 25 11.69 -6.66 1.82
C LYS A 25 13.09 -6.05 1.65
N LEU A 26 13.18 -4.73 1.63
CA LEU A 26 14.46 -4.03 1.54
C LEU A 26 15.08 -3.77 2.92
N LEU A 27 14.34 -4.02 3.98
CA LEU A 27 14.87 -3.97 5.34
C LEU A 27 15.65 -5.26 5.62
N SER A 28 16.52 -5.22 6.62
CA SER A 28 17.15 -6.45 7.09
C SER A 28 16.06 -7.37 7.66
N VAL A 29 16.35 -8.66 7.73
CA VAL A 29 15.40 -9.65 8.28
C VAL A 29 14.99 -9.27 9.70
N LYS A 30 15.94 -8.86 10.53
CA LYS A 30 15.67 -8.43 11.91
C LYS A 30 14.83 -7.17 11.97
N GLN A 31 15.14 -6.19 11.14
CA GLN A 31 14.37 -4.94 11.08
C GLN A 31 12.92 -5.22 10.66
N TYR A 32 12.74 -6.02 9.63
CA TYR A 32 11.40 -6.36 9.17
C TYR A 32 10.61 -7.10 10.26
N GLN A 33 11.24 -8.07 10.91
CA GLN A 33 10.61 -8.85 11.99
C GLN A 33 10.11 -7.95 13.12
N ILE A 34 10.94 -7.01 13.55
CA ILE A 34 10.58 -6.10 14.63
C ILE A 34 9.45 -5.15 14.19
N MET A 35 9.53 -4.62 12.96
CA MET A 35 8.49 -3.75 12.43
C MET A 35 7.16 -4.48 12.27
N GLU A 36 7.20 -5.73 11.83
CA GLU A 36 6.01 -6.56 11.71
C GLU A 36 5.36 -6.79 13.08
N LEU A 37 6.15 -7.16 14.08
CA LEU A 37 5.62 -7.36 15.43
C LEU A 37 4.99 -6.10 15.99
N TYR A 38 5.63 -4.97 15.80
CA TYR A 38 5.16 -3.71 16.36
C TYR A 38 3.95 -3.13 15.63
N TYR A 39 4.03 -3.03 14.29
CA TYR A 39 3.01 -2.34 13.50
C TYR A 39 1.87 -3.25 13.04
N LEU A 40 2.13 -4.52 12.76
CA LEU A 40 1.12 -5.44 12.23
C LEU A 40 0.53 -6.35 13.30
N ASN A 41 1.32 -6.73 14.30
CA ASN A 41 0.87 -7.65 15.34
C ASN A 41 0.62 -6.99 16.70
N ASP A 42 0.77 -5.67 16.75
CA ASP A 42 0.44 -4.87 17.93
C ASP A 42 1.19 -5.24 19.22
N PHE A 43 2.43 -5.70 19.08
CA PHE A 43 3.29 -5.98 20.22
C PHE A 43 3.83 -4.67 20.82
N SER A 44 3.97 -4.61 22.14
CA SER A 44 4.64 -3.51 22.81
C SER A 44 6.17 -3.65 22.65
N LEU A 45 6.89 -2.57 22.91
CA LEU A 45 8.36 -2.60 22.89
C LEU A 45 8.91 -3.64 23.85
N SER A 46 8.32 -3.76 25.04
CA SER A 46 8.74 -4.73 26.05
C SER A 46 8.47 -6.15 25.62
N GLU A 47 7.30 -6.40 25.01
CA GLU A 47 6.94 -7.71 24.49
C GLU A 47 7.88 -8.17 23.38
N ILE A 48 8.25 -7.26 22.47
CA ILE A 48 9.20 -7.57 21.42
C ILE A 48 10.57 -7.89 22.00
N GLY A 49 11.01 -7.09 22.98
CA GLY A 49 12.29 -7.32 23.65
C GLY A 49 12.35 -8.69 24.32
N GLU A 50 11.28 -9.09 24.98
CA GLU A 50 11.19 -10.42 25.61
C GLU A 50 11.20 -11.52 24.56
N GLU A 51 10.43 -11.37 23.49
CA GLU A 51 10.32 -12.36 22.42
C GLU A 51 11.65 -12.59 21.72
N LEU A 52 12.42 -11.55 21.47
CA LEU A 52 13.66 -11.62 20.72
C LEU A 52 14.92 -11.64 21.58
N GLY A 53 14.78 -11.54 22.91
CA GLY A 53 15.91 -11.56 23.81
C GLY A 53 16.80 -10.33 23.70
N ILE A 54 16.22 -9.16 23.45
CA ILE A 54 16.95 -7.88 23.37
C ILE A 54 16.29 -6.85 24.26
N SER A 55 17.00 -5.75 24.53
CA SER A 55 16.48 -4.71 25.41
C SER A 55 15.36 -3.92 24.72
N ARG A 56 14.47 -3.36 25.55
CA ARG A 56 13.41 -2.46 25.08
C ARG A 56 14.00 -1.29 24.29
N GLN A 57 15.13 -0.74 24.75
CA GLN A 57 15.80 0.36 24.06
C GLN A 57 16.32 -0.06 22.70
N SER A 58 16.86 -1.28 22.59
CA SER A 58 17.31 -1.83 21.31
C SER A 58 16.16 -1.99 20.31
N VAL A 59 15.00 -2.41 20.79
CA VAL A 59 13.78 -2.50 19.97
C VAL A 59 13.40 -1.11 19.45
N PHE A 60 13.35 -0.13 20.34
CA PHE A 60 12.99 1.24 20.00
C PHE A 60 13.94 1.81 18.94
N ASP A 61 15.24 1.64 19.13
CA ASP A 61 16.25 2.14 18.19
C ASP A 61 16.10 1.47 16.81
N THR A 62 15.84 0.17 16.81
CA THR A 62 15.65 -0.57 15.55
C THR A 62 14.40 -0.07 14.80
N ILE A 63 13.31 0.17 15.51
CA ILE A 63 12.09 0.72 14.91
C ILE A 63 12.38 2.08 14.29
N LYS A 64 13.07 2.96 15.01
CA LYS A 64 13.42 4.29 14.51
C LYS A 64 14.25 4.22 13.24
N ARG A 65 15.27 3.39 13.23
CA ARG A 65 16.13 3.22 12.03
C ARG A 65 15.35 2.63 10.87
N SER A 66 14.45 1.69 11.15
CA SER A 66 13.63 1.08 10.10
C SER A 66 12.66 2.07 9.49
N GLU A 67 12.02 2.90 10.32
CA GLU A 67 11.15 3.98 9.84
C GLU A 67 11.90 4.96 8.94
N GLU A 68 13.11 5.35 9.35
CA GLU A 68 13.95 6.24 8.56
C GLU A 68 14.33 5.62 7.22
N LYS A 69 14.64 4.33 7.20
CA LYS A 69 14.94 3.62 5.96
C LYS A 69 13.74 3.57 5.03
N LEU A 70 12.56 3.23 5.56
CA LEU A 70 11.34 3.18 4.76
C LEU A 70 11.02 4.54 4.14
N ASN A 71 11.12 5.60 4.93
CA ASN A 71 10.89 6.96 4.42
C ASN A 71 11.93 7.34 3.36
N SER A 72 13.18 6.94 3.55
CA SER A 72 14.25 7.19 2.59
C SER A 72 13.97 6.48 1.26
N PHE A 73 13.52 5.22 1.30
CA PHE A 73 13.16 4.49 0.08
C PHE A 73 12.06 5.20 -0.68
N GLU A 74 11.02 5.65 0.02
CA GLU A 74 9.93 6.37 -0.64
C GLU A 74 10.39 7.70 -1.21
N ASN A 75 11.23 8.45 -0.50
CA ASN A 75 11.79 9.70 -0.99
C ASN A 75 12.60 9.50 -2.28
N GLU A 76 13.30 8.38 -2.38
CA GLU A 76 14.12 8.07 -3.56
C GLU A 76 13.31 7.46 -4.71
N LEU A 77 12.40 6.56 -4.41
CA LEU A 77 11.73 5.75 -5.42
C LEU A 77 10.32 6.23 -5.78
N GLY A 78 9.60 6.79 -4.82
CA GLY A 78 8.25 7.31 -5.04
C GLY A 78 7.22 6.30 -5.50
N LEU A 79 7.40 5.01 -5.18
CA LEU A 79 6.50 3.95 -5.66
C LEU A 79 5.11 4.02 -5.02
N VAL A 80 5.04 4.37 -3.75
CA VAL A 80 3.76 4.50 -3.05
C VAL A 80 2.94 5.64 -3.64
N ASP A 81 3.58 6.79 -3.80
CA ASP A 81 2.93 7.96 -4.39
C ASP A 81 2.44 7.68 -5.81
N LYS A 82 3.28 7.06 -6.63
CA LYS A 82 2.94 6.70 -8.00
C LYS A 82 1.79 5.70 -8.04
N PHE A 83 1.80 4.70 -7.17
CA PHE A 83 0.74 3.70 -7.11
C PHE A 83 -0.60 4.34 -6.79
N TYR A 84 -0.65 5.16 -5.74
CA TYR A 84 -1.92 5.78 -5.33
C TYR A 84 -2.43 6.83 -6.32
N SER A 85 -1.54 7.60 -6.95
CA SER A 85 -1.96 8.55 -7.99
C SER A 85 -2.48 7.82 -9.22
N SER A 86 -1.94 6.65 -9.54
CA SER A 86 -2.41 5.84 -10.67
C SER A 86 -3.77 5.21 -10.42
N GLN A 87 -4.14 4.95 -9.17
CA GLN A 87 -5.41 4.32 -8.82
C GLN A 87 -6.61 5.15 -9.28
N ASP A 88 -6.54 6.47 -9.11
CA ASP A 88 -7.63 7.34 -9.53
C ASP A 88 -7.81 7.32 -11.06
N THR A 89 -6.70 7.35 -11.78
CA THR A 89 -6.74 7.28 -13.25
C THR A 89 -7.30 5.94 -13.72
N ILE A 90 -6.91 4.86 -13.08
CA ILE A 90 -7.41 3.52 -13.40
C ILE A 90 -8.92 3.43 -13.14
N ARG A 91 -9.38 4.02 -12.05
CA ARG A 91 -10.82 4.07 -11.74
C ARG A 91 -11.59 4.82 -12.82
N ASP A 92 -11.07 5.96 -13.28
CA ASP A 92 -11.68 6.75 -14.33
C ASP A 92 -11.79 5.95 -15.63
N ILE A 93 -10.72 5.22 -15.99
CA ILE A 93 -10.73 4.36 -17.19
C ILE A 93 -11.79 3.28 -17.05
N ARG A 94 -11.92 2.69 -15.88
CA ARG A 94 -12.92 1.65 -15.62
C ARG A 94 -14.34 2.20 -15.78
N GLU A 95 -14.60 3.41 -15.29
CA GLU A 95 -15.90 4.06 -15.43
C GLU A 95 -16.23 4.34 -16.89
N ILE A 96 -15.25 4.82 -17.66
CA ILE A 96 -15.42 5.07 -19.10
C ILE A 96 -15.73 3.75 -19.82
N ALA A 97 -15.03 2.68 -19.48
CA ALA A 97 -15.28 1.36 -20.08
C ALA A 97 -16.71 0.88 -19.79
N ALA A 98 -17.20 1.11 -18.55
CA ALA A 98 -18.57 0.77 -18.18
C ALA A 98 -19.59 1.56 -18.99
N GLU A 99 -19.33 2.84 -19.22
CA GLU A 99 -20.20 3.68 -20.05
C GLU A 99 -20.22 3.20 -21.51
N ILE A 100 -19.06 2.84 -22.06
CA ILE A 100 -18.96 2.30 -23.41
C ILE A 100 -19.75 1.01 -23.53
N TYR A 101 -19.68 0.14 -22.52
CA TYR A 101 -20.44 -1.10 -22.48
C TYR A 101 -21.96 -0.82 -22.56
N GLU A 102 -22.44 0.13 -21.76
CA GLU A 102 -23.86 0.48 -21.74
C GLU A 102 -24.33 1.07 -23.07
N ILE A 103 -23.52 1.88 -23.73
CA ILE A 103 -23.81 2.41 -25.06
C ILE A 103 -23.95 1.26 -26.05
N GLY A 104 -22.98 0.34 -26.04
CA GLY A 104 -23.02 -0.83 -26.93
C GLY A 104 -24.23 -1.69 -26.69
N LYS A 105 -24.62 -1.87 -25.43
CA LYS A 105 -25.80 -2.64 -25.04
C LYS A 105 -27.08 -2.00 -25.56
N CYS A 106 -27.23 -0.69 -25.41
CA CYS A 106 -28.39 0.04 -25.93
C CYS A 106 -28.51 -0.04 -27.44
N GLU A 107 -27.42 -0.05 -28.15
CA GLU A 107 -27.36 -0.13 -29.61
C GLU A 107 -27.30 -1.57 -30.14
N ALA A 108 -27.34 -2.54 -29.24
CA ALA A 108 -27.19 -3.97 -29.55
C ALA A 108 -25.94 -4.25 -30.39
N ASN A 109 -24.85 -3.55 -30.07
CA ASN A 109 -23.58 -3.69 -30.79
C ASN A 109 -22.61 -4.54 -29.97
N LYS A 110 -22.51 -5.80 -30.34
CA LYS A 110 -21.68 -6.77 -29.64
C LYS A 110 -20.19 -6.41 -29.68
N GLU A 111 -19.74 -5.86 -30.79
CA GLU A 111 -18.33 -5.49 -30.95
C GLU A 111 -17.91 -4.42 -29.92
N ILE A 112 -18.77 -3.40 -29.73
CA ILE A 112 -18.52 -2.35 -28.73
C ILE A 112 -18.51 -2.93 -27.33
N MET A 113 -19.47 -3.80 -27.02
CA MET A 113 -19.55 -4.46 -25.73
C MET A 113 -18.31 -5.31 -25.43
N ASP A 114 -17.85 -6.08 -26.41
CA ASP A 114 -16.67 -6.93 -26.26
C ASP A 114 -15.41 -6.10 -26.05
N LYS A 115 -15.28 -4.96 -26.72
CA LYS A 115 -14.16 -4.05 -26.55
C LYS A 115 -14.12 -3.47 -25.12
N ALA A 116 -15.26 -3.07 -24.61
CA ALA A 116 -15.37 -2.56 -23.25
C ALA A 116 -15.00 -3.62 -22.21
N ILE A 117 -15.45 -4.84 -22.41
CA ILE A 117 -15.09 -5.99 -21.55
C ILE A 117 -13.57 -6.22 -21.61
N GLY A 118 -12.99 -6.10 -22.79
CA GLY A 118 -11.54 -6.23 -22.96
C GLY A 118 -10.73 -5.22 -22.16
N ILE A 119 -11.21 -3.98 -22.07
CA ILE A 119 -10.59 -2.96 -21.23
C ILE A 119 -10.66 -3.36 -19.75
N GLU A 120 -11.83 -3.79 -19.29
CA GLU A 120 -12.01 -4.20 -17.89
C GLU A 120 -11.12 -5.39 -17.53
N GLU A 121 -11.00 -6.37 -18.42
CA GLU A 121 -10.13 -7.52 -18.19
C GLU A 121 -8.66 -7.11 -18.03
N ARG A 122 -8.20 -6.15 -18.84
CA ARG A 122 -6.81 -5.66 -18.76
C ARG A 122 -6.57 -4.86 -17.48
N ILE A 123 -7.55 -4.07 -17.06
CA ILE A 123 -7.47 -3.33 -15.80
C ILE A 123 -7.36 -4.30 -14.63
N SER A 124 -8.13 -5.38 -14.65
CA SER A 124 -8.13 -6.38 -13.59
C SER A 124 -6.77 -7.06 -13.42
N LYS A 125 -5.94 -7.08 -14.47
CA LYS A 125 -4.58 -7.62 -14.39
C LYS A 125 -3.60 -6.66 -13.72
N ILE A 126 -3.89 -5.37 -13.72
CA ILE A 126 -3.07 -4.34 -13.07
C ILE A 126 -3.37 -4.29 -11.57
N LEU A 127 -4.64 -4.44 -11.22
CA LEU A 127 -5.10 -4.42 -9.84
C LEU A 127 -4.89 -5.79 -9.20
N PHE A 128 -4.33 -5.80 -8.02
CA PHE A 128 -4.10 -7.02 -7.26
C PHE A 128 -4.99 -7.08 -6.04
#